data_2c7097dc0dab657c713e62f90bae0940
#
_entry.id   2c7097dc0dab657c713e62f90bae0940
#
_cell.length_a   1.000
_cell.length_b   1.000
_cell.length_c   1.000
_cell.angle_alpha   90.00
_cell.angle_beta   90.00
_cell.angle_gamma   90.00
#
_symmetry.space_group_name_H-M   'P 1'
#
loop_
_entity.id
_entity.type
_entity.pdbx_description
1 polymer ?
#
loop_
_entity_poly.entity_id
_entity_poly.type
_entity_poly.pdbx_seq_one_letter_code
_entity_poly.pdbx_strand_id
1 'polypeptide(L)'
;FGGIQLLMIGDAQQLSPVVKENERQYMSQVYPSPYFFHAKSLQNLDYVTIELRKVHRQKDQEFLEILNAVRENRITAKTLETLNGRIHAYGNEHEPIRLTTHNAKADSVNLSKLEELPGELCSFEAYVDGDFPENSYPADFVLSLKVGAQVMFIRNDSEGEYYNGKIGKVENIEGPGLIQVSDEHGNLINVSPVEWENIQYV
;
A
#
# COMPACT_ATOMS: atom_id res chain seq x y z
N PHE A 1 -11.35 -10.99 25.85
CA PHE A 1 -10.44 -9.85 25.75
C PHE A 1 -10.14 -9.18 27.10
N GLY A 2 -10.25 -9.90 28.22
CA GLY A 2 -9.83 -9.42 29.53
C GLY A 2 -10.58 -8.19 30.06
N GLY A 3 -11.81 -7.93 29.61
CA GLY A 3 -12.60 -6.77 30.02
C GLY A 3 -12.23 -5.44 29.33
N ILE A 4 -11.33 -5.47 28.35
CA ILE A 4 -10.94 -4.29 27.58
C ILE A 4 -11.92 -4.07 26.42
N GLN A 5 -12.31 -2.82 26.20
CA GLN A 5 -13.13 -2.45 25.05
C GLN A 5 -12.35 -2.67 23.75
N LEU A 6 -12.97 -3.36 22.79
CA LEU A 6 -12.38 -3.64 21.49
C LEU A 6 -13.09 -2.80 20.41
N LEU A 7 -12.33 -2.06 19.65
CA LEU A 7 -12.78 -1.38 18.44
C LEU A 7 -12.12 -2.04 17.22
N MET A 8 -12.93 -2.62 16.34
CA MET A 8 -12.49 -3.20 15.08
C MET A 8 -12.86 -2.26 13.94
N ILE A 9 -11.87 -1.89 13.13
CA ILE A 9 -12.04 -0.98 11.98
C ILE A 9 -11.54 -1.69 10.74
N GLY A 10 -12.35 -1.70 9.67
CA GLY A 10 -11.95 -2.35 8.43
C GLY A 10 -13.00 -2.24 7.33
N ASP A 11 -12.69 -2.80 6.18
CA ASP A 11 -13.60 -2.91 5.03
C ASP A 11 -13.57 -4.36 4.52
N ALA A 12 -14.68 -5.09 4.77
CA ALA A 12 -14.82 -6.49 4.39
C ALA A 12 -14.94 -6.72 2.87
N GLN A 13 -15.08 -5.65 2.08
CA GLN A 13 -15.14 -5.69 0.61
C GLN A 13 -13.80 -5.38 -0.06
N GLN A 14 -12.78 -5.02 0.72
CA GLN A 14 -11.41 -4.92 0.24
C GLN A 14 -10.74 -6.31 0.17
N LEU A 15 -9.43 -6.35 -0.02
CA LEU A 15 -8.69 -7.61 -0.10
C LEU A 15 -8.98 -8.50 1.11
N SER A 16 -9.25 -9.79 0.84
CA SER A 16 -9.48 -10.78 1.89
C SER A 16 -8.23 -10.98 2.75
N PRO A 17 -8.38 -11.42 4.02
CA PRO A 17 -7.24 -11.81 4.84
C PRO A 17 -6.37 -12.84 4.14
N VAL A 18 -5.05 -12.65 4.19
CA VAL A 18 -4.08 -13.57 3.60
C VAL A 18 -3.90 -14.77 4.52
N VAL A 19 -4.19 -15.96 4.00
CA VAL A 19 -3.93 -17.24 4.68
C VAL A 19 -2.83 -17.96 3.91
N LYS A 20 -1.73 -18.28 4.58
CA LYS A 20 -0.63 -19.02 3.99
C LYS A 20 -1.09 -20.43 3.60
N GLU A 21 -0.50 -20.99 2.54
CA GLU A 21 -0.94 -22.29 2.00
C GLU A 21 -0.85 -23.42 3.03
N ASN A 22 0.21 -23.42 3.85
CA ASN A 22 0.39 -24.39 4.93
C ASN A 22 -0.64 -24.25 6.07
N GLU A 23 -1.28 -23.08 6.23
CA GLU A 23 -2.30 -22.81 7.25
C GLU A 23 -3.71 -23.03 6.73
N ARG A 24 -3.91 -22.98 5.41
CA ARG A 24 -5.22 -23.04 4.75
C ARG A 24 -6.02 -24.29 5.11
N GLN A 25 -5.36 -25.44 5.08
CA GLN A 25 -6.01 -26.72 5.41
C GLN A 25 -6.46 -26.76 6.88
N TYR A 26 -5.64 -26.25 7.80
CA TYR A 26 -5.98 -26.19 9.21
C TYR A 26 -7.11 -25.17 9.47
N MET A 27 -7.00 -23.98 8.91
CA MET A 27 -8.01 -22.94 9.03
C MET A 27 -9.39 -23.41 8.55
N SER A 28 -9.46 -24.09 7.40
CA SER A 28 -10.73 -24.58 6.83
C SER A 28 -11.43 -25.66 7.67
N GLN A 29 -10.70 -26.36 8.52
CA GLN A 29 -11.29 -27.34 9.46
C GLN A 29 -11.91 -26.66 10.69
N VAL A 30 -11.44 -25.47 11.03
CA VAL A 30 -11.81 -24.77 12.27
C VAL A 30 -12.80 -23.65 12.01
N TYR A 31 -12.63 -22.93 10.89
CA TYR A 31 -13.39 -21.73 10.55
C TYR A 31 -14.01 -21.80 9.16
N PRO A 32 -15.26 -21.32 8.98
CA PRO A 32 -15.92 -21.26 7.67
C PRO A 32 -15.20 -20.36 6.65
N SER A 33 -14.49 -19.34 7.12
CA SER A 33 -13.68 -18.45 6.29
C SER A 33 -12.62 -17.72 7.12
N PRO A 34 -11.63 -17.08 6.47
CA PRO A 34 -10.57 -16.33 7.15
C PRO A 34 -11.03 -14.97 7.69
N TYR A 35 -12.27 -14.55 7.46
CA TYR A 35 -12.75 -13.27 7.93
C TYR A 35 -12.98 -13.25 9.45
N PHE A 36 -12.67 -12.11 10.07
CA PHE A 36 -12.76 -11.93 11.53
C PHE A 36 -14.14 -12.25 12.11
N PHE A 37 -15.22 -11.97 11.37
CA PHE A 37 -16.60 -12.22 11.83
C PHE A 37 -16.94 -13.72 11.94
N HIS A 38 -16.09 -14.62 11.47
CA HIS A 38 -16.19 -16.07 11.71
C HIS A 38 -15.33 -16.54 12.89
N ALA A 39 -14.61 -15.63 13.56
CA ALA A 39 -13.82 -15.99 14.74
C ALA A 39 -14.73 -16.48 15.88
N LYS A 40 -14.42 -17.65 16.43
CA LYS A 40 -15.19 -18.26 17.53
C LYS A 40 -15.25 -17.38 18.75
N SER A 41 -14.20 -16.58 18.99
CA SER A 41 -14.14 -15.63 20.11
C SER A 41 -15.15 -14.48 19.99
N LEU A 42 -15.67 -14.20 18.80
CA LEU A 42 -16.67 -13.16 18.56
C LEU A 42 -18.12 -13.67 18.60
N GLN A 43 -18.33 -14.99 18.49
CA GLN A 43 -19.68 -15.57 18.39
C GLN A 43 -20.57 -15.31 19.62
N ASN A 44 -19.95 -15.13 20.79
CA ASN A 44 -20.65 -14.91 22.07
C ASN A 44 -20.44 -13.51 22.63
N LEU A 45 -20.01 -12.56 21.78
CA LEU A 45 -19.85 -11.16 22.18
C LEU A 45 -20.99 -10.32 21.64
N ASP A 46 -21.56 -9.51 22.52
CA ASP A 46 -22.45 -8.44 22.10
C ASP A 46 -21.60 -7.30 21.53
N TYR A 47 -21.76 -7.00 20.25
CA TYR A 47 -21.08 -5.89 19.61
C TYR A 47 -22.03 -5.08 18.72
N VAL A 48 -21.73 -3.81 18.58
CA VAL A 48 -22.48 -2.89 17.73
C VAL A 48 -21.71 -2.69 16.44
N THR A 49 -22.37 -2.90 15.30
CA THR A 49 -21.79 -2.61 13.98
C THR A 49 -22.21 -1.23 13.53
N ILE A 50 -21.23 -0.40 13.19
CA ILE A 50 -21.43 0.94 12.64
C ILE A 50 -20.91 0.97 11.21
N GLU A 51 -21.79 1.22 10.24
CA GLU A 51 -21.43 1.39 8.85
C GLU A 51 -21.16 2.87 8.55
N LEU A 52 -19.94 3.18 8.13
CA LEU A 52 -19.56 4.51 7.67
C LEU A 52 -19.99 4.67 6.20
N ARG A 53 -20.92 5.59 5.93
CA ARG A 53 -21.51 5.79 4.59
C ARG A 53 -21.02 7.01 3.86
N LYS A 54 -20.45 8.00 4.60
CA LYS A 54 -19.99 9.24 3.99
C LYS A 54 -18.55 9.10 3.50
N VAL A 55 -18.36 9.31 2.20
CA VAL A 55 -17.03 9.33 1.59
C VAL A 55 -16.47 10.75 1.65
N HIS A 56 -15.26 10.90 2.21
CA HIS A 56 -14.57 12.19 2.33
C HIS A 56 -13.40 12.33 1.34
N ARG A 57 -12.85 11.22 0.86
CA ARG A 57 -11.66 11.19 -0.01
C ARG A 57 -11.96 11.66 -1.42
N GLN A 58 -13.14 11.29 -1.95
CA GLN A 58 -13.53 11.58 -3.33
C GLN A 58 -14.74 12.52 -3.34
N LYS A 59 -14.71 13.54 -4.22
CA LYS A 59 -15.77 14.54 -4.35
C LYS A 59 -16.54 14.40 -5.67
N ASP A 60 -15.99 13.71 -6.67
CA ASP A 60 -16.64 13.44 -7.94
C ASP A 60 -17.76 12.42 -7.74
N GLN A 61 -19.00 12.86 -7.90
CA GLN A 61 -20.18 12.04 -7.64
C GLN A 61 -20.31 10.90 -8.65
N GLU A 62 -20.04 11.14 -9.93
CA GLU A 62 -20.10 10.11 -10.98
C GLU A 62 -19.07 9.00 -10.70
N PHE A 63 -17.86 9.40 -10.30
CA PHE A 63 -16.82 8.45 -9.95
C PHE A 63 -17.17 7.65 -8.69
N LEU A 64 -17.77 8.28 -7.68
CA LEU A 64 -18.27 7.59 -6.49
C LEU A 64 -19.34 6.55 -6.81
N GLU A 65 -20.27 6.87 -7.71
CA GLU A 65 -21.31 5.93 -8.15
C GLU A 65 -20.70 4.73 -8.87
N ILE A 66 -19.68 4.95 -9.70
CA ILE A 66 -18.93 3.88 -10.38
C ILE A 66 -18.22 2.99 -9.36
N LEU A 67 -17.50 3.59 -8.39
CA LEU A 67 -16.81 2.84 -7.34
C LEU A 67 -17.76 1.99 -6.50
N ASN A 68 -18.91 2.53 -6.13
CA ASN A 68 -19.94 1.79 -5.41
C ASN A 68 -20.55 0.67 -6.26
N ALA A 69 -20.78 0.90 -7.57
CA ALA A 69 -21.27 -0.14 -8.47
C ALA A 69 -20.27 -1.31 -8.60
N VAL A 70 -18.98 -1.01 -8.64
CA VAL A 70 -17.91 -2.04 -8.62
C VAL A 70 -17.91 -2.78 -7.28
N ARG A 71 -17.92 -2.05 -6.17
CA ARG A 71 -17.91 -2.59 -4.80
C ARG A 71 -19.08 -3.53 -4.54
N GLU A 72 -20.26 -3.19 -5.02
CA GLU A 72 -21.50 -3.95 -4.81
C GLU A 72 -21.78 -4.97 -5.92
N ASN A 73 -20.83 -5.16 -6.85
CA ASN A 73 -20.97 -6.04 -8.00
C ASN A 73 -22.22 -5.74 -8.85
N ARG A 74 -22.53 -4.45 -9.02
CA ARG A 74 -23.67 -3.93 -9.82
C ARG A 74 -23.20 -3.18 -11.07
N ILE A 75 -22.09 -3.65 -11.67
CA ILE A 75 -21.50 -3.02 -12.86
C ILE A 75 -22.46 -3.20 -14.05
N THR A 76 -22.73 -2.10 -14.75
CA THR A 76 -23.52 -2.07 -15.99
C THR A 76 -22.60 -1.85 -17.19
N ALA A 77 -23.12 -2.08 -18.40
CA ALA A 77 -22.40 -1.77 -19.63
C ALA A 77 -21.98 -0.29 -19.68
N LYS A 78 -22.85 0.62 -19.24
CA LYS A 78 -22.55 2.07 -19.15
C LYS A 78 -21.42 2.36 -18.19
N THR A 79 -21.40 1.71 -17.03
CA THR A 79 -20.31 1.85 -16.03
C THR A 79 -18.96 1.43 -16.63
N LEU A 80 -18.94 0.29 -17.34
CA LEU A 80 -17.73 -0.19 -18.02
C LEU A 80 -17.29 0.75 -19.14
N GLU A 81 -18.22 1.29 -19.93
CA GLU A 81 -17.90 2.24 -20.99
C GLU A 81 -17.27 3.51 -20.42
N THR A 82 -17.82 4.06 -19.33
CA THR A 82 -17.24 5.23 -18.64
C THR A 82 -15.84 4.94 -18.11
N LEU A 83 -15.61 3.79 -17.48
CA LEU A 83 -14.29 3.38 -17.00
C LEU A 83 -13.30 3.20 -18.15
N ASN A 84 -13.69 2.51 -19.21
CA ASN A 84 -12.84 2.26 -20.36
C ASN A 84 -12.53 3.54 -21.15
N GLY A 85 -13.43 4.52 -21.13
CA GLY A 85 -13.18 5.84 -21.68
C GLY A 85 -12.06 6.62 -21.00
N ARG A 86 -11.63 6.17 -19.80
CA ARG A 86 -10.46 6.73 -19.10
C ARG A 86 -9.15 6.10 -19.51
N ILE A 87 -9.16 5.02 -20.28
CA ILE A 87 -7.94 4.43 -20.86
C ILE A 87 -7.33 5.45 -21.82
N HIS A 88 -6.05 5.79 -21.61
CA HIS A 88 -5.33 6.81 -22.38
C HIS A 88 -5.81 8.27 -22.18
N ALA A 89 -6.65 8.56 -21.20
CA ALA A 89 -7.08 9.93 -20.89
C ALA A 89 -5.98 10.79 -20.23
N TYR A 90 -4.83 10.21 -19.92
CA TYR A 90 -3.70 10.91 -19.33
C TYR A 90 -2.85 11.54 -20.45
N GLY A 91 -2.61 12.87 -20.34
CA GLY A 91 -1.58 13.52 -21.14
C GLY A 91 -0.19 13.00 -20.77
N ASN A 92 0.80 13.27 -21.63
CA ASN A 92 2.18 12.80 -21.47
C ASN A 92 2.92 13.43 -20.25
N GLU A 93 2.27 14.29 -19.49
CA GLU A 93 2.93 15.08 -18.43
C GLU A 93 3.09 14.32 -17.11
N HIS A 94 2.24 13.32 -16.83
CA HIS A 94 2.33 12.54 -15.59
C HIS A 94 2.08 11.07 -15.89
N GLU A 95 3.07 10.24 -15.62
CA GLU A 95 2.89 8.79 -15.71
C GLU A 95 2.12 8.29 -14.47
N PRO A 96 0.96 7.62 -14.65
CA PRO A 96 0.15 7.16 -13.54
C PRO A 96 0.82 5.98 -12.83
N ILE A 97 0.59 5.88 -11.52
CA ILE A 97 0.98 4.71 -10.72
C ILE A 97 0.23 3.48 -11.24
N ARG A 98 0.96 2.40 -11.46
CA ARG A 98 0.41 1.12 -11.90
C ARG A 98 0.17 0.19 -10.72
N LEU A 99 -1.06 -0.26 -10.55
CA LEU A 99 -1.40 -1.29 -9.58
C LEU A 99 -1.34 -2.66 -10.24
N THR A 100 -0.66 -3.61 -9.60
CA THR A 100 -0.54 -4.98 -10.07
C THR A 100 -0.93 -5.97 -8.97
N THR A 101 -1.24 -7.20 -9.35
CA THR A 101 -1.59 -8.27 -8.41
C THR A 101 -0.37 -9.08 -7.94
N HIS A 102 0.81 -8.86 -8.53
CA HIS A 102 2.02 -9.62 -8.26
C HIS A 102 3.24 -8.70 -8.15
N ASN A 103 4.06 -8.88 -7.13
CA ASN A 103 5.28 -8.09 -6.90
C ASN A 103 6.23 -8.18 -8.09
N ALA A 104 6.52 -9.37 -8.62
CA ALA A 104 7.40 -9.54 -9.76
C ALA A 104 7.04 -8.68 -10.99
N LYS A 105 5.73 -8.40 -11.19
CA LYS A 105 5.30 -7.50 -12.26
C LYS A 105 5.54 -6.04 -11.91
N ALA A 106 5.36 -5.65 -10.65
CA ALA A 106 5.70 -4.32 -10.18
C ALA A 106 7.21 -4.08 -10.31
N ASP A 107 8.03 -5.03 -9.88
CA ASP A 107 9.49 -4.96 -9.92
C ASP A 107 10.00 -4.81 -11.36
N SER A 108 9.44 -5.60 -12.29
CA SER A 108 9.78 -5.51 -13.72
C SER A 108 9.46 -4.14 -14.31
N VAL A 109 8.31 -3.55 -13.96
CA VAL A 109 7.93 -2.21 -14.42
C VAL A 109 8.82 -1.15 -13.80
N ASN A 110 9.07 -1.23 -12.48
CA ASN A 110 9.90 -0.28 -11.76
C ASN A 110 11.35 -0.29 -12.30
N LEU A 111 11.92 -1.48 -12.51
CA LEU A 111 13.27 -1.62 -13.08
C LEU A 111 13.35 -1.00 -14.47
N SER A 112 12.41 -1.33 -15.35
CA SER A 112 12.38 -0.75 -16.71
C SER A 112 12.30 0.78 -16.67
N LYS A 113 11.47 1.34 -15.77
CA LYS A 113 11.34 2.79 -15.62
C LYS A 113 12.59 3.43 -15.04
N LEU A 114 13.23 2.76 -14.09
CA LEU A 114 14.50 3.22 -13.52
C LEU A 114 15.64 3.21 -14.56
N GLU A 115 15.66 2.20 -15.44
CA GLU A 115 16.64 2.13 -16.55
C GLU A 115 16.45 3.25 -17.57
N GLU A 116 15.21 3.64 -17.89
CA GLU A 116 14.90 4.76 -18.79
C GLU A 116 15.39 6.12 -18.29
N LEU A 117 15.56 6.28 -16.96
CA LEU A 117 16.04 7.53 -16.38
C LEU A 117 17.52 7.75 -16.66
N PRO A 118 17.90 9.00 -17.02
CA PRO A 118 19.31 9.36 -17.14
C PRO A 118 20.00 9.39 -15.78
N GLY A 119 21.33 9.35 -15.80
CA GLY A 119 22.15 9.50 -14.58
C GLY A 119 22.58 8.17 -13.98
N GLU A 120 23.35 8.31 -12.89
CA GLU A 120 23.98 7.21 -12.20
C GLU A 120 23.00 6.48 -11.27
N LEU A 121 23.11 5.16 -11.24
CA LEU A 121 22.35 4.31 -10.31
C LEU A 121 23.01 4.33 -8.94
N CYS A 122 22.28 4.78 -7.93
CA CYS A 122 22.70 4.74 -6.54
C CYS A 122 22.01 3.56 -5.85
N SER A 123 22.79 2.71 -5.17
CA SER A 123 22.28 1.55 -4.44
C SER A 123 22.55 1.72 -2.94
N PHE A 124 21.54 1.41 -2.14
CA PHE A 124 21.57 1.50 -0.69
C PHE A 124 21.29 0.12 -0.13
N GLU A 125 22.26 -0.45 0.57
CA GLU A 125 22.15 -1.77 1.19
C GLU A 125 21.66 -1.62 2.63
N ALA A 126 20.64 -2.40 3.00
CA ALA A 126 20.14 -2.44 4.37
C ALA A 126 21.12 -3.17 5.28
N TYR A 127 21.25 -2.70 6.51
CA TYR A 127 21.91 -3.44 7.58
C TYR A 127 20.87 -4.18 8.41
N VAL A 128 21.06 -5.48 8.60
CA VAL A 128 20.15 -6.32 9.40
C VAL A 128 20.90 -6.83 10.62
N ASP A 129 20.35 -6.61 11.80
CA ASP A 129 20.84 -7.15 13.07
C ASP A 129 19.79 -8.08 13.68
N GLY A 130 20.23 -9.24 14.17
CA GLY A 130 19.34 -10.26 14.73
C GLY A 130 18.53 -11.05 13.68
N ASP A 131 17.39 -11.60 14.12
CA ASP A 131 16.52 -12.44 13.31
C ASP A 131 15.39 -11.61 12.66
N PHE A 132 15.63 -11.16 11.45
CA PHE A 132 14.66 -10.42 10.65
C PHE A 132 14.43 -11.17 9.33
N PRO A 133 13.36 -11.95 9.19
CA PRO A 133 13.09 -12.73 7.98
C PRO A 133 12.93 -11.86 6.73
N GLU A 134 13.53 -12.25 5.61
CA GLU A 134 13.51 -11.50 4.35
C GLU A 134 12.08 -11.17 3.87
N ASN A 135 11.13 -12.08 4.07
CA ASN A 135 9.73 -11.86 3.69
C ASN A 135 9.00 -10.82 4.55
N SER A 136 9.65 -10.31 5.58
CA SER A 136 9.16 -9.26 6.48
C SER A 136 9.86 -7.92 6.25
N TYR A 137 10.78 -7.84 5.29
CA TYR A 137 11.44 -6.57 4.96
C TYR A 137 10.43 -5.55 4.45
N PRO A 138 10.49 -4.32 4.95
CA PRO A 138 9.57 -3.25 4.53
C PRO A 138 9.88 -2.73 3.13
N ALA A 139 11.11 -2.87 2.67
CA ALA A 139 11.61 -2.51 1.34
C ALA A 139 12.66 -3.53 0.89
N ASP A 140 13.12 -3.43 -0.34
CA ASP A 140 14.19 -4.28 -0.87
C ASP A 140 15.46 -4.15 -0.03
N PHE A 141 16.15 -5.28 0.19
CA PHE A 141 17.44 -5.30 0.90
C PHE A 141 18.47 -4.38 0.24
N VAL A 142 18.47 -4.31 -1.08
CA VAL A 142 19.24 -3.34 -1.87
C VAL A 142 18.28 -2.42 -2.60
N LEU A 143 18.08 -1.23 -2.06
CA LEU A 143 17.25 -0.19 -2.68
C LEU A 143 18.07 0.54 -3.74
N SER A 144 17.63 0.49 -4.99
CA SER A 144 18.28 1.17 -6.12
C SER A 144 17.47 2.36 -6.59
N LEU A 145 18.08 3.53 -6.68
CA LEU A 145 17.44 4.78 -7.06
C LEU A 145 18.29 5.57 -8.06
N LYS A 146 17.61 6.42 -8.83
CA LYS A 146 18.23 7.48 -9.65
C LYS A 146 17.53 8.81 -9.35
N VAL A 147 18.22 9.91 -9.60
CA VAL A 147 17.58 11.23 -9.65
C VAL A 147 16.49 11.20 -10.72
N GLY A 148 15.32 11.73 -10.39
CA GLY A 148 14.13 11.68 -11.25
C GLY A 148 13.21 10.48 -10.98
N ALA A 149 13.63 9.48 -10.20
CA ALA A 149 12.78 8.32 -9.89
C ALA A 149 11.54 8.74 -9.10
N GLN A 150 10.38 8.21 -9.48
CA GLN A 150 9.17 8.32 -8.68
C GLN A 150 9.25 7.32 -7.52
N VAL A 151 8.97 7.77 -6.32
CA VAL A 151 9.03 6.98 -5.09
C VAL A 151 7.75 7.12 -4.28
N MET A 152 7.50 6.13 -3.44
CA MET A 152 6.41 6.16 -2.46
C MET A 152 6.98 5.98 -1.06
N PHE A 153 6.58 6.85 -0.13
CA PHE A 153 6.91 6.69 1.28
C PHE A 153 6.11 5.52 1.87
N ILE A 154 6.80 4.64 2.59
CA ILE A 154 6.21 3.40 3.15
C ILE A 154 5.98 3.47 4.66
N ARG A 155 6.16 4.63 5.27
CA ARG A 155 5.87 4.91 6.68
C ARG A 155 5.41 6.35 6.88
N ASN A 156 4.85 6.61 8.06
CA ASN A 156 4.60 7.99 8.49
C ASN A 156 5.88 8.57 9.10
N ASP A 157 6.11 9.84 8.82
CA ASP A 157 7.15 10.61 9.48
C ASP A 157 6.71 11.10 10.87
N SER A 158 7.64 11.19 11.81
CA SER A 158 7.37 11.67 13.17
C SER A 158 7.08 13.18 13.23
N GLU A 159 7.67 13.94 12.31
CA GLU A 159 7.47 15.39 12.21
C GLU A 159 6.31 15.76 11.28
N GLY A 160 5.75 14.76 10.57
CA GLY A 160 4.58 14.93 9.71
C GLY A 160 4.88 15.47 8.31
N GLU A 161 6.13 15.46 7.87
CA GLU A 161 6.51 15.89 6.51
C GLU A 161 5.97 14.95 5.44
N TYR A 162 5.89 13.64 5.76
CA TYR A 162 5.32 12.64 4.87
C TYR A 162 4.51 11.58 5.63
N TYR A 163 3.69 10.86 4.88
CA TYR A 163 2.86 9.77 5.37
C TYR A 163 2.98 8.55 4.47
N ASN A 164 2.62 7.39 4.98
CA ASN A 164 2.61 6.14 4.22
C ASN A 164 1.68 6.24 2.99
N GLY A 165 2.23 6.01 1.80
CA GLY A 165 1.53 6.15 0.53
C GLY A 165 1.69 7.52 -0.14
N LYS A 166 2.38 8.50 0.48
CA LYS A 166 2.71 9.77 -0.18
C LYS A 166 3.70 9.50 -1.32
N ILE A 167 3.42 10.09 -2.47
CA ILE A 167 4.28 9.98 -3.66
C ILE A 167 5.20 11.18 -3.74
N GLY A 168 6.41 10.93 -4.20
CA GLY A 168 7.40 11.97 -4.45
C GLY A 168 8.33 11.61 -5.62
N LYS A 169 9.21 12.52 -5.94
CA LYS A 169 10.22 12.37 -6.96
C LYS A 169 11.59 12.66 -6.37
N VAL A 170 12.55 11.80 -6.63
CA VAL A 170 13.94 12.00 -6.19
C VAL A 170 14.55 13.18 -6.93
N GLU A 171 14.92 14.22 -6.22
CA GLU A 171 15.54 15.44 -6.77
C GLU A 171 17.07 15.43 -6.63
N ASN A 172 17.58 14.86 -5.54
CA ASN A 172 19.01 14.80 -5.26
C ASN A 172 19.35 13.60 -4.37
N ILE A 173 20.57 13.08 -4.53
CA ILE A 173 21.13 12.01 -3.70
C ILE A 173 22.52 12.46 -3.24
N GLU A 174 22.64 12.80 -1.95
CA GLU A 174 23.90 13.26 -1.34
C GLU A 174 24.68 12.09 -0.67
N GLY A 175 24.61 10.90 -1.24
CA GLY A 175 25.22 9.68 -0.68
C GLY A 175 24.26 8.90 0.23
N PRO A 176 24.78 7.97 1.06
CA PRO A 176 23.93 7.02 1.80
C PRO A 176 23.16 7.65 2.96
N GLY A 177 23.41 8.90 3.30
CA GLY A 177 22.81 9.55 4.47
C GLY A 177 21.66 10.51 4.18
N LEU A 178 21.50 10.97 2.93
CA LEU A 178 20.51 11.99 2.61
C LEU A 178 20.01 11.88 1.16
N ILE A 179 18.72 11.74 1.01
CA ILE A 179 18.02 11.81 -0.28
C ILE A 179 16.99 12.94 -0.19
N GLN A 180 16.96 13.81 -1.19
CA GLN A 180 15.94 14.86 -1.30
C GLN A 180 14.85 14.41 -2.26
N VAL A 181 13.60 14.47 -1.80
CA VAL A 181 12.41 14.07 -2.53
C VAL A 181 11.46 15.25 -2.61
N SER A 182 10.99 15.62 -3.79
CA SER A 182 9.91 16.59 -3.96
C SER A 182 8.55 15.91 -3.89
N ASP A 183 7.58 16.53 -3.24
CA ASP A 183 6.18 16.10 -3.28
C ASP A 183 5.44 16.69 -4.50
N GLU A 184 4.14 16.36 -4.63
CA GLU A 184 3.26 16.85 -5.71
C GLU A 184 3.09 18.38 -5.74
N HIS A 185 3.43 19.07 -4.65
CA HIS A 185 3.39 20.52 -4.53
C HIS A 185 4.76 21.17 -4.73
N GLY A 186 5.81 20.37 -4.96
CA GLY A 186 7.19 20.84 -5.10
C GLY A 186 7.91 21.13 -3.78
N ASN A 187 7.33 20.73 -2.65
CA ASN A 187 8.02 20.84 -1.36
C ASN A 187 9.13 19.80 -1.28
N LEU A 188 10.32 20.23 -0.88
CA LEU A 188 11.46 19.33 -0.68
C LEU A 188 11.39 18.68 0.71
N ILE A 189 11.54 17.37 0.72
CA ILE A 189 11.57 16.51 1.91
C ILE A 189 12.94 15.87 1.96
N ASN A 190 13.62 15.99 3.09
CA ASN A 190 14.89 15.33 3.34
C ASN A 190 14.64 13.95 3.95
N VAL A 191 15.11 12.91 3.26
CA VAL A 191 14.90 11.51 3.67
C VAL A 191 16.23 10.93 4.12
N SER A 192 16.27 10.42 5.34
CA SER A 192 17.40 9.73 5.94
C SER A 192 17.09 8.26 6.22
N PRO A 193 18.12 7.41 6.43
CA PRO A 193 17.91 6.04 6.85
C PRO A 193 17.09 5.94 8.14
N VAL A 194 16.25 4.92 8.21
CA VAL A 194 15.36 4.68 9.37
C VAL A 194 15.49 3.23 9.82
N GLU A 195 15.25 2.99 11.10
CA GLU A 195 15.22 1.67 11.67
C GLU A 195 13.81 1.08 11.63
N TRP A 196 13.74 -0.24 11.43
CA TRP A 196 12.53 -1.05 11.52
C TRP A 196 12.78 -2.19 12.48
N GLU A 197 11.83 -2.44 13.37
CA GLU A 197 11.90 -3.52 14.34
C GLU A 197 10.91 -4.64 13.98
N ASN A 198 11.38 -5.88 14.07
CA ASN A 198 10.53 -7.06 14.00
C ASN A 198 10.33 -7.61 15.41
N ILE A 199 9.28 -7.14 16.08
CA ILE A 199 8.99 -7.53 17.47
C ILE A 199 8.24 -8.86 17.46
N GLN A 200 8.83 -9.89 18.05
CA GLN A 200 8.19 -11.17 18.31
C GLN A 200 7.79 -11.26 19.78
N TYR A 201 6.51 -11.51 20.02
CA TYR A 201 6.01 -11.80 21.36
C TYR A 201 6.13 -13.31 21.60
N VAL A 202 6.85 -13.68 22.67
CA VAL A 202 7.06 -15.07 23.10
C VAL A 202 6.02 -15.45 24.15
#